data_071a56791008b69b6138ef427cf57384
#
_entry.id   071a56791008b69b6138ef427cf57384
#
_cell.length_a   1.000
_cell.length_b   1.000
_cell.length_c   1.000
_cell.angle_alpha   90.00
_cell.angle_beta   90.00
_cell.angle_gamma   90.00
#
_symmetry.space_group_name_H-M   'P 1'
#
loop_
_entity.id
_entity.type
_entity.pdbx_description
1 polymer ?
#
loop_
_entity_poly.entity_id
_entity_poly.type
_entity_poly.pdbx_seq_one_letter_code
_entity_poly.pdbx_strand_id
1 'polypeptide(L)'
;MTLLLQPVQVATGSQDTESQLVFADGFLVGVLVQLSDDHDGSAGMWFLEAGFGAVDTATPPTFADLDAAQTWIGQRLARGLALILT
;
A
#
# COMPACT_ATOMS: atom_id res chain seq x y z
N MET A 1 -9.12 13.17 5.82
CA MET A 1 -9.10 11.85 5.15
C MET A 1 -8.66 10.79 6.14
N THR A 2 -9.41 9.72 6.25
CA THR A 2 -9.11 8.63 7.18
C THR A 2 -8.73 7.39 6.39
N LEU A 3 -7.57 6.80 6.70
CA LEU A 3 -7.16 5.52 6.14
C LEU A 3 -7.57 4.41 7.09
N LEU A 4 -8.12 3.34 6.54
CA LEU A 4 -8.50 2.15 7.27
C LEU A 4 -7.74 0.96 6.68
N LEU A 5 -7.06 0.20 7.52
CA LEU A 5 -6.36 -1.01 7.10
C LEU A 5 -7.20 -2.23 7.48
N GLN A 6 -7.28 -3.18 6.56
CA GLN A 6 -7.97 -4.45 6.81
C GLN A 6 -7.02 -5.60 6.47
N PRO A 7 -6.65 -6.43 7.46
CA PRO A 7 -5.80 -7.59 7.20
C PRO A 7 -6.50 -8.61 6.31
N VAL A 8 -5.78 -9.09 5.30
CA VAL A 8 -6.25 -10.14 4.40
C VAL A 8 -5.07 -10.99 3.98
N GLN A 9 -5.35 -12.12 3.32
CA GLN A 9 -4.33 -12.89 2.63
C GLN A 9 -4.56 -12.77 1.13
N VAL A 10 -3.47 -12.52 0.38
CA VAL A 10 -3.55 -12.35 -1.06
C VAL A 10 -2.87 -13.55 -1.72
N ALA A 11 -3.54 -14.15 -2.69
CA ALA A 11 -3.01 -15.30 -3.43
C ALA A 11 -1.98 -14.82 -4.47
N THR A 12 -0.79 -14.47 -4.00
CA THR A 12 0.27 -13.93 -4.85
C THR A 12 1.00 -15.00 -5.66
N GLY A 13 0.80 -16.28 -5.33
CA GLY A 13 1.58 -17.37 -5.90
C GLY A 13 2.94 -17.56 -5.25
N SER A 14 3.23 -16.81 -4.19
CA SER A 14 4.46 -16.90 -3.40
C SER A 14 4.11 -17.07 -1.93
N GLN A 15 5.12 -17.00 -1.05
CA GLN A 15 4.91 -17.04 0.40
C GLN A 15 4.52 -15.69 0.98
N ASP A 16 4.53 -14.63 0.17
CA ASP A 16 4.20 -13.26 0.59
C ASP A 16 2.68 -13.08 0.57
N THR A 17 1.97 -13.70 1.53
CA THR A 17 0.50 -13.67 1.57
C THR A 17 -0.08 -12.77 2.65
N GLU A 18 0.72 -12.40 3.67
CA GLU A 18 0.27 -11.46 4.70
C GLU A 18 0.09 -10.08 4.10
N SER A 19 -1.12 -9.55 4.19
CA SER A 19 -1.47 -8.36 3.42
C SER A 19 -2.41 -7.46 4.19
N GLN A 20 -2.47 -6.19 3.75
CA GLN A 20 -3.41 -5.20 4.24
C GLN A 20 -4.11 -4.55 3.05
N LEU A 21 -5.42 -4.56 3.05
CA LEU A 21 -6.18 -3.67 2.18
C LEU A 21 -6.21 -2.29 2.80
N VAL A 22 -6.01 -1.26 1.99
CA VAL A 22 -6.03 0.13 2.45
C VAL A 22 -7.23 0.83 1.84
N PHE A 23 -8.12 1.32 2.70
CA PHE A 23 -9.31 2.05 2.30
C PHE A 23 -9.17 3.52 2.68
N ALA A 24 -9.61 4.41 1.80
CA ALA A 24 -9.73 5.84 2.06
C ALA A 24 -11.19 6.22 1.86
N ASP A 25 -11.86 6.64 2.93
CA ASP A 25 -13.26 7.07 2.91
C ASP A 25 -14.19 6.04 2.25
N GLY A 26 -13.92 4.75 2.50
CA GLY A 26 -14.71 3.63 1.98
C GLY A 26 -14.27 3.09 0.62
N PHE A 27 -13.28 3.72 -0.02
CA PHE A 27 -12.77 3.26 -1.31
C PHE A 27 -11.45 2.51 -1.14
N LEU A 28 -11.31 1.36 -1.78
CA LEU A 28 -10.05 0.62 -1.80
C LEU A 28 -9.05 1.41 -2.65
N VAL A 29 -7.92 1.81 -2.03
CA VAL A 29 -6.91 2.62 -2.71
C VAL A 29 -5.58 1.89 -2.86
N GLY A 30 -5.36 0.83 -2.09
CA GLY A 30 -4.11 0.09 -2.20
C GLY A 30 -4.16 -1.28 -1.54
N VAL A 31 -3.21 -2.12 -1.93
CA VAL A 31 -2.99 -3.45 -1.36
C VAL A 31 -1.51 -3.54 -0.99
N LEU A 32 -1.23 -3.76 0.29
CA LEU A 32 0.13 -3.91 0.81
C LEU A 32 0.37 -5.37 1.15
N VAL A 33 1.51 -5.90 0.71
CA VAL A 33 1.92 -7.29 0.99
C VAL A 33 3.20 -7.25 1.79
N GLN A 34 3.25 -8.00 2.91
CA GLN A 34 4.45 -8.11 3.69
C GLN A 34 5.40 -9.11 3.04
N LEU A 35 6.64 -8.70 2.81
CA LEU A 35 7.63 -9.55 2.19
C LEU A 35 8.12 -10.59 3.19
N SER A 36 8.21 -11.84 2.73
CA SER A 36 8.64 -12.97 3.54
C SER A 36 10.16 -13.03 3.68
N ASP A 37 10.65 -14.01 4.43
CA ASP A 37 12.09 -14.25 4.63
C ASP A 37 12.82 -14.63 3.33
N ASP A 38 12.09 -14.93 2.26
CA ASP A 38 12.67 -15.24 0.95
C ASP A 38 13.28 -14.03 0.26
N HIS A 39 13.02 -12.82 0.77
CA HIS A 39 13.51 -11.56 0.20
C HIS A 39 14.68 -11.05 1.02
N ASP A 40 15.91 -11.30 0.57
CA ASP A 40 17.12 -10.83 1.24
C ASP A 40 17.09 -9.31 1.46
N GLY A 41 17.30 -8.90 2.72
CA GLY A 41 17.35 -7.50 3.10
C GLY A 41 16.02 -6.78 3.13
N SER A 42 14.95 -7.43 2.67
CA SER A 42 13.60 -6.82 2.63
C SER A 42 12.57 -7.60 3.45
N ALA A 43 12.98 -8.65 4.14
CA ALA A 43 12.07 -9.46 4.95
C ALA A 43 11.35 -8.59 5.98
N GLY A 44 10.04 -8.73 6.09
CA GLY A 44 9.22 -7.96 7.02
C GLY A 44 8.80 -6.58 6.50
N MET A 45 9.37 -6.10 5.41
CA MET A 45 8.95 -4.84 4.79
C MET A 45 7.62 -5.02 4.05
N TRP A 46 6.97 -3.91 3.73
CA TRP A 46 5.67 -3.91 3.05
C TRP A 46 5.83 -3.40 1.63
N PHE A 47 5.32 -4.16 0.67
CA PHE A 47 5.37 -3.82 -0.76
C PHE A 47 3.99 -3.40 -1.23
N LEU A 48 3.92 -2.34 -2.04
CA LEU A 48 2.67 -1.91 -2.67
C LEU A 48 2.40 -2.83 -3.87
N GLU A 49 1.58 -3.85 -3.65
CA GLU A 49 1.23 -4.84 -4.68
C GLU A 49 0.30 -4.24 -5.73
N ALA A 50 -0.64 -3.41 -5.30
CA ALA A 50 -1.56 -2.73 -6.20
C ALA A 50 -1.94 -1.38 -5.62
N GLY A 51 -2.06 -0.38 -6.47
CA GLY A 51 -2.56 0.94 -6.12
C GLY A 51 -3.63 1.35 -7.13
N PHE A 52 -4.60 2.14 -6.66
CA PHE A 52 -5.72 2.59 -7.48
C PHE A 52 -5.81 4.11 -7.45
N GLY A 53 -6.15 4.71 -8.58
CA GLY A 53 -6.25 6.16 -8.69
C GLY A 53 -4.89 6.83 -8.42
N ALA A 54 -4.86 7.78 -7.50
CA ALA A 54 -3.64 8.53 -7.17
C ALA A 54 -2.55 7.67 -6.53
N VAL A 55 -2.89 6.49 -6.02
CA VAL A 55 -1.93 5.57 -5.39
C VAL A 55 -1.23 4.68 -6.43
N ASP A 56 -1.80 4.55 -7.62
CA ASP A 56 -1.19 3.79 -8.71
C ASP A 56 0.13 4.43 -9.14
N THR A 57 1.15 3.60 -9.35
CA THR A 57 2.47 4.07 -9.77
C THR A 57 3.17 3.00 -10.59
N ALA A 58 3.97 3.43 -11.57
CA ALA A 58 4.77 2.52 -12.40
C ALA A 58 5.94 1.92 -11.62
N THR A 59 6.33 2.52 -10.50
CA THR A 59 7.45 2.07 -9.66
C THR A 59 6.98 1.88 -8.22
N PRO A 60 6.25 0.76 -7.93
CA PRO A 60 5.70 0.55 -6.60
C PRO A 60 6.80 0.53 -5.52
N PRO A 61 6.64 1.32 -4.45
CA PRO A 61 7.64 1.36 -3.39
C PRO A 61 7.53 0.22 -2.41
N THR A 62 8.59 0.06 -1.61
CA THR A 62 8.63 -0.83 -0.44
C THR A 62 8.79 0.04 0.80
N PHE A 63 8.08 -0.32 1.86
CA PHE A 63 8.04 0.47 3.10
C PHE A 63 8.60 -0.35 4.26
N ALA A 64 9.31 0.32 5.16
CA ALA A 64 9.86 -0.34 6.35
C ALA A 64 8.76 -0.84 7.30
N ASP A 65 7.64 -0.13 7.37
CA ASP A 65 6.51 -0.48 8.23
C ASP A 65 5.21 0.09 7.67
N LEU A 66 4.09 -0.26 8.31
CA LEU A 66 2.77 0.21 7.88
C LEU A 66 2.58 1.71 8.07
N ASP A 67 3.24 2.32 9.05
CA ASP A 67 3.14 3.78 9.25
C ASP A 67 3.75 4.52 8.08
N ALA A 68 4.92 4.08 7.60
CA ALA A 68 5.55 4.66 6.42
C ALA A 68 4.68 4.51 5.18
N ALA A 69 4.04 3.35 5.02
CA ALA A 69 3.13 3.09 3.90
C ALA A 69 1.93 4.03 3.95
N GLN A 70 1.31 4.19 5.12
CA GLN A 70 0.15 5.07 5.27
C GLN A 70 0.50 6.53 5.00
N THR A 71 1.67 6.97 5.45
CA THR A 71 2.15 8.34 5.19
C THR A 71 2.29 8.58 3.69
N TRP A 72 2.91 7.65 2.99
CA TRP A 72 3.11 7.76 1.53
C TRP A 72 1.77 7.78 0.79
N ILE A 73 0.87 6.85 1.15
CA ILE A 73 -0.46 6.76 0.53
C ILE A 73 -1.25 8.05 0.77
N GLY A 74 -1.24 8.54 2.01
CA GLY A 74 -1.93 9.78 2.37
C GLY A 74 -1.42 10.97 1.58
N GLN A 75 -0.10 11.07 1.37
CA GLN A 75 0.49 12.14 0.59
C GLN A 75 0.09 12.06 -0.89
N ARG A 76 0.03 10.85 -1.45
CA ARG A 76 -0.41 10.67 -2.84
C ARG A 76 -1.87 11.09 -3.02
N LEU A 77 -2.74 10.69 -2.09
CA LEU A 77 -4.15 11.04 -2.15
C LEU A 77 -4.36 12.55 -2.00
N ALA A 78 -3.64 13.20 -1.08
CA ALA A 78 -3.72 14.64 -0.88
C ALA A 78 -3.24 15.40 -2.12
N ARG A 79 -2.17 14.91 -2.76
CA ARG A 79 -1.65 15.51 -3.99
C ARG A 79 -2.64 15.39 -5.14
N GLY A 80 -3.28 14.22 -5.28
CA GLY A 80 -4.32 14.02 -6.30
C GLY A 80 -5.50 14.95 -6.10
N LEU A 81 -5.94 15.13 -4.84
CA LEU A 81 -7.02 16.05 -4.53
C LEU A 81 -6.64 17.49 -4.84
N ALA A 82 -5.42 17.91 -4.54
CA ALA A 82 -4.93 19.26 -4.83
C ALA A 82 -4.93 19.53 -6.34
N LEU A 83 -4.57 18.53 -7.17
CA LEU A 83 -4.61 18.66 -8.63
C LEU A 83 -6.04 18.84 -9.16
N ILE A 84 -7.01 18.22 -8.51
CA ILE A 84 -8.43 18.35 -8.89
C ILE A 84 -8.95 19.74 -8.53
N LEU A 85 -8.50 20.31 -7.41
CA LEU A 85 -8.99 21.60 -6.92
C LEU A 85 -8.32 22.79 -7.58
N THR A 86 -7.22 22.62 -8.25
CA THR A 86 -6.53 23.70 -8.96
C THR A 86 -6.96 23.77 -10.42
#